data_d9dc138caf1f57886676b8462a36439f
#
_entry.id   d9dc138caf1f57886676b8462a36439f
#
_cell.length_a   1.000
_cell.length_b   1.000
_cell.length_c   1.000
_cell.angle_alpha   90.00
_cell.angle_beta   90.00
_cell.angle_gamma   90.00
#
_symmetry.space_group_name_H-M   'P 1'
#
loop_
_entity.id
_entity.type
_entity.pdbx_description
1 polymer ?
#
loop_
_entity_poly.entity_id
_entity_poly.type
_entity_poly.pdbx_seq_one_letter_code
_entity_poly.pdbx_strand_id
1 'polypeptide(L)'
;MRRSRALERINLGPTDRIPHWEHFSNPDFEQLVTGLDPWTTPKNARARLLELLPLDVGDVPLSDDSLPRLPENETTFTDADGSRAVRWGTGKTWHWNWGGLFKSIADVLAYDPAAHPDQRGAGIVAELDYSLGVEDLAAQLQGELDASRAATGDRALVVPGYYNTLFMWPLLTFGWELFLELGALHKEEIRRLLAGFAARSRLVFQAWARTDVEVITSHDDICFRAGPVFSPAWLREMIYPYYEEFWSYPRASGIKVVFISDGNVDQVADDIFACGADGIASEPYTNWEELARRHPDKIMLGDGDSRVLAFNDRDAAEAMVRRMASFGKRYPGYFMCCGNHLPWNLTAESIQWYFAASEKYARI
;
A
#
# COMPACT_ATOMS: atom_id res chain seq x y z
N MET A 1 11.94 -10.95 18.81
CA MET A 1 10.97 -9.85 18.88
C MET A 1 10.41 -9.61 17.50
N ARG A 2 9.19 -9.06 17.34
CA ARG A 2 8.50 -8.99 16.03
C ARG A 2 9.20 -8.06 15.04
N ARG A 3 9.54 -6.84 15.45
CA ARG A 3 10.30 -5.89 14.61
C ARG A 3 11.58 -6.52 14.06
N SER A 4 12.36 -7.19 14.91
CA SER A 4 13.59 -7.85 14.48
C SER A 4 13.34 -8.98 13.49
N ARG A 5 12.24 -9.75 13.66
CA ARG A 5 11.83 -10.81 12.72
C ARG A 5 11.46 -10.23 11.35
N ALA A 6 10.70 -9.12 11.33
CA ALA A 6 10.38 -8.46 10.07
C ALA A 6 11.64 -7.99 9.34
N LEU A 7 12.56 -7.34 10.03
CA LEU A 7 13.84 -6.89 9.45
C LEU A 7 14.71 -8.06 8.95
N GLU A 8 14.79 -9.15 9.73
CA GLU A 8 15.50 -10.35 9.31
C GLU A 8 14.93 -10.90 8.00
N ARG A 9 13.59 -10.97 7.91
CA ARG A 9 12.91 -11.49 6.71
C ARG A 9 13.04 -10.54 5.51
N ILE A 10 13.00 -9.22 5.71
CA ILE A 10 13.26 -8.21 4.68
C ILE A 10 14.66 -8.39 4.08
N ASN A 11 15.61 -8.79 4.91
CA ASN A 11 16.98 -9.09 4.49
C ASN A 11 17.18 -10.57 4.06
N LEU A 12 16.10 -11.30 3.84
CA LEU A 12 16.07 -12.71 3.42
C LEU A 12 16.74 -13.66 4.43
N GLY A 13 16.87 -13.23 5.67
CA GLY A 13 17.44 -14.02 6.75
C GLY A 13 16.47 -15.05 7.33
N PRO A 14 17.00 -16.02 8.09
CA PRO A 14 16.19 -17.05 8.73
C PRO A 14 15.35 -16.47 9.86
N THR A 15 14.12 -16.94 10.00
CA THR A 15 13.20 -16.56 11.06
C THR A 15 12.58 -17.78 11.72
N ASP A 16 12.17 -17.66 12.98
CA ASP A 16 11.51 -18.72 13.76
C ASP A 16 10.10 -19.04 13.26
N ARG A 17 9.53 -18.09 12.54
CA ARG A 17 8.23 -18.21 11.87
C ARG A 17 8.18 -17.29 10.67
N ILE A 18 7.24 -17.55 9.74
CA ILE A 18 6.93 -16.66 8.65
C ILE A 18 6.30 -15.38 9.25
N PRO A 19 6.89 -14.20 9.03
CA PRO A 19 6.34 -12.96 9.57
C PRO A 19 5.04 -12.57 8.87
N HIS A 20 4.24 -11.74 9.56
CA HIS A 20 2.97 -11.23 9.10
C HIS A 20 3.06 -9.73 8.79
N TRP A 21 2.62 -9.36 7.59
CA TRP A 21 2.50 -7.98 7.16
C TRP A 21 1.12 -7.80 6.53
N GLU A 22 0.16 -7.33 7.30
CA GLU A 22 -1.21 -7.12 6.85
C GLU A 22 -1.54 -5.64 6.68
N HIS A 23 -2.24 -5.36 5.59
CA HIS A 23 -3.00 -4.14 5.47
C HIS A 23 -4.40 -4.40 6.06
N PHE A 24 -4.73 -3.71 7.14
CA PHE A 24 -5.83 -4.10 7.98
C PHE A 24 -6.73 -2.92 8.34
N SER A 25 -8.04 -3.07 8.11
CA SER A 25 -9.03 -2.04 8.39
C SER A 25 -10.40 -2.66 8.73
N ASN A 26 -10.49 -3.32 9.89
CA ASN A 26 -11.73 -3.94 10.34
C ASN A 26 -12.00 -3.60 11.82
N PRO A 27 -12.81 -2.54 12.10
CA PRO A 27 -13.08 -2.08 13.46
C PRO A 27 -13.77 -3.13 14.34
N ASP A 28 -14.67 -3.92 13.77
CA ASP A 28 -15.41 -4.94 14.51
C ASP A 28 -14.48 -6.04 15.02
N PHE A 29 -13.52 -6.44 14.20
CA PHE A 29 -12.50 -7.39 14.62
C PHE A 29 -11.53 -6.77 15.63
N GLU A 30 -11.10 -5.52 15.45
CA GLU A 30 -10.27 -4.83 16.43
C GLU A 30 -10.96 -4.79 17.79
N GLN A 31 -12.25 -4.41 17.83
CA GLN A 31 -13.05 -4.38 19.05
C GLN A 31 -13.22 -5.77 19.68
N LEU A 32 -13.50 -6.79 18.86
CA LEU A 32 -13.65 -8.17 19.33
C LEU A 32 -12.39 -8.66 20.04
N VAL A 33 -11.22 -8.44 19.44
CA VAL A 33 -9.94 -8.97 19.93
C VAL A 33 -9.42 -8.16 21.11
N THR A 34 -9.55 -6.83 21.06
CA THR A 34 -8.95 -5.94 22.06
C THR A 34 -9.86 -5.61 23.22
N GLY A 35 -11.18 -5.70 23.02
CA GLY A 35 -12.19 -5.20 23.97
C GLY A 35 -12.31 -3.66 23.99
N LEU A 36 -11.58 -2.95 23.10
CA LEU A 36 -11.55 -1.50 23.01
C LEU A 36 -12.28 -1.04 21.73
N ASP A 37 -12.98 0.08 21.81
CA ASP A 37 -13.64 0.68 20.66
C ASP A 37 -12.60 1.48 19.81
N PRO A 38 -12.25 1.01 18.59
CA PRO A 38 -11.25 1.68 17.77
C PRO A 38 -11.71 3.04 17.22
N TRP A 39 -13.00 3.39 17.35
CA TRP A 39 -13.50 4.70 16.97
C TRP A 39 -13.23 5.78 18.02
N THR A 40 -13.23 5.39 19.29
CA THR A 40 -13.04 6.30 20.42
C THR A 40 -11.65 6.24 21.04
N THR A 41 -10.95 5.12 20.86
CA THR A 41 -9.59 4.90 21.39
C THR A 41 -8.68 4.23 20.35
N PRO A 42 -8.49 4.84 19.16
CA PRO A 42 -7.78 4.20 18.04
C PRO A 42 -6.34 3.81 18.37
N LYS A 43 -5.61 4.66 19.09
CA LYS A 43 -4.23 4.38 19.52
C LYS A 43 -4.16 3.19 20.47
N ASN A 44 -4.96 3.19 21.51
CA ASN A 44 -4.96 2.11 22.51
C ASN A 44 -5.46 0.80 21.91
N ALA A 45 -6.51 0.84 21.06
CA ALA A 45 -7.02 -0.33 20.35
C ALA A 45 -5.95 -0.94 19.44
N ARG A 46 -5.29 -0.14 18.62
CA ARG A 46 -4.22 -0.61 17.72
C ARG A 46 -2.99 -1.11 18.48
N ALA A 47 -2.55 -0.41 19.52
CA ALA A 47 -1.45 -0.88 20.36
C ALA A 47 -1.75 -2.25 20.98
N ARG A 48 -2.99 -2.43 21.49
CA ARG A 48 -3.44 -3.70 22.06
C ARG A 48 -3.57 -4.79 20.99
N LEU A 49 -4.05 -4.45 19.81
CA LEU A 49 -4.15 -5.37 18.68
C LEU A 49 -2.76 -5.92 18.31
N LEU A 50 -1.76 -5.05 18.18
CA LEU A 50 -0.38 -5.45 17.91
C LEU A 50 0.23 -6.31 19.02
N GLU A 51 -0.22 -6.21 20.27
CA GLU A 51 0.21 -7.11 21.34
C GLU A 51 -0.38 -8.52 21.20
N LEU A 52 -1.62 -8.60 20.77
CA LEU A 52 -2.41 -9.85 20.76
C LEU A 52 -2.23 -10.65 19.45
N LEU A 53 -2.07 -9.97 18.33
CA LEU A 53 -1.91 -10.62 17.02
C LEU A 53 -0.45 -10.82 16.61
N PRO A 54 -0.17 -11.80 15.74
CA PRO A 54 1.18 -12.10 15.25
C PRO A 54 1.64 -11.14 14.14
N LEU A 55 1.28 -9.87 14.21
CA LEU A 55 1.69 -8.87 13.23
C LEU A 55 3.13 -8.44 13.48
N ASP A 56 3.98 -8.56 12.47
CA ASP A 56 5.40 -8.20 12.53
C ASP A 56 5.66 -6.82 11.89
N VAL A 57 4.77 -6.37 11.01
CA VAL A 57 4.75 -5.04 10.40
C VAL A 57 3.42 -4.36 10.74
N GLY A 58 3.49 -3.08 11.07
CA GLY A 58 2.33 -2.26 11.41
C GLY A 58 2.73 -1.06 12.25
N ASP A 59 1.78 -0.19 12.49
CA ASP A 59 1.97 1.04 13.26
C ASP A 59 0.81 1.27 14.24
N VAL A 60 1.06 2.19 15.16
CA VAL A 60 0.07 2.66 16.14
C VAL A 60 -0.22 4.13 15.87
N PRO A 61 -1.50 4.53 15.75
CA PRO A 61 -1.89 5.93 15.61
C PRO A 61 -1.28 6.82 16.72
N LEU A 62 -0.97 8.06 16.39
CA LEU A 62 -0.26 8.97 17.32
C LEU A 62 -1.16 9.48 18.46
N SER A 63 -2.47 9.54 18.25
CA SER A 63 -3.43 10.02 19.25
C SER A 63 -4.60 9.05 19.45
N ASP A 64 -5.33 9.23 20.55
CA ASP A 64 -6.63 8.60 20.83
C ASP A 64 -7.80 9.54 20.50
N ASP A 65 -7.59 10.52 19.63
CA ASP A 65 -8.68 11.39 19.18
C ASP A 65 -9.76 10.55 18.49
N SER A 66 -11.00 10.76 18.93
CA SER A 66 -12.13 10.01 18.39
C SER A 66 -12.28 10.22 16.90
N LEU A 67 -12.37 9.13 16.17
CA LEU A 67 -12.61 9.14 14.75
C LEU A 67 -14.11 9.36 14.47
N PRO A 68 -14.50 10.13 13.45
CA PRO A 68 -15.90 10.29 13.10
C PRO A 68 -16.48 8.96 12.65
N ARG A 69 -17.54 8.50 13.31
CA ARG A 69 -18.30 7.33 12.84
C ARG A 69 -19.02 7.68 11.56
N LEU A 70 -18.73 6.94 10.51
CA LEU A 70 -19.45 7.03 9.26
C LEU A 70 -20.81 6.30 9.39
N PRO A 71 -21.84 6.71 8.62
CA PRO A 71 -23.13 6.02 8.63
C PRO A 71 -22.97 4.52 8.38
N GLU A 72 -23.54 3.68 9.23
CA GLU A 72 -23.35 2.23 9.21
C GLU A 72 -23.84 1.56 7.92
N ASN A 73 -24.85 2.17 7.29
CA ASN A 73 -25.49 1.61 6.09
C ASN A 73 -25.02 2.23 4.78
N GLU A 74 -24.09 3.17 4.83
CA GLU A 74 -23.59 3.85 3.61
C GLU A 74 -22.15 3.47 3.35
N THR A 75 -21.92 2.77 2.23
CA THR A 75 -20.57 2.51 1.72
C THR A 75 -20.00 3.73 0.99
N THR A 76 -20.87 4.63 0.53
CA THR A 76 -20.49 5.87 -0.16
C THR A 76 -21.23 7.04 0.48
N PHE A 77 -20.55 8.13 0.75
CA PHE A 77 -21.14 9.35 1.33
C PHE A 77 -20.53 10.60 0.67
N THR A 78 -21.19 11.73 0.87
CA THR A 78 -20.72 13.05 0.38
C THR A 78 -20.14 13.81 1.55
N ASP A 79 -18.90 14.25 1.43
CA ASP A 79 -18.25 15.08 2.43
C ASP A 79 -18.80 16.52 2.46
N ALA A 80 -18.41 17.28 3.47
CA ALA A 80 -18.84 18.67 3.65
C ALA A 80 -18.44 19.60 2.49
N ASP A 81 -17.38 19.26 1.76
CA ASP A 81 -16.91 19.95 0.56
C ASP A 81 -17.61 19.51 -0.75
N GLY A 82 -18.54 18.56 -0.67
CA GLY A 82 -19.24 17.98 -1.80
C GLY A 82 -18.52 16.81 -2.49
N SER A 83 -17.37 16.40 -2.00
CA SER A 83 -16.63 15.26 -2.53
C SER A 83 -17.29 13.94 -2.16
N ARG A 84 -17.26 12.97 -3.06
CA ARG A 84 -17.75 11.61 -2.79
C ARG A 84 -16.62 10.75 -2.21
N ALA A 85 -16.91 10.08 -1.13
CA ALA A 85 -15.97 9.18 -0.45
C ALA A 85 -16.59 7.80 -0.19
N VAL A 86 -15.73 6.81 -0.02
CA VAL A 86 -16.11 5.44 0.34
C VAL A 86 -15.63 5.17 1.76
N ARG A 87 -16.45 4.48 2.53
CA ARG A 87 -16.07 4.00 3.85
C ARG A 87 -15.02 2.89 3.73
N TRP A 88 -14.00 3.00 4.55
CA TRP A 88 -12.91 2.02 4.57
C TRP A 88 -12.44 1.79 6.01
N GLY A 89 -13.04 0.82 6.69
CA GLY A 89 -12.79 0.59 8.11
C GLY A 89 -13.16 1.81 8.97
N THR A 90 -12.22 2.30 9.77
CA THR A 90 -12.35 3.55 10.53
C THR A 90 -12.00 4.79 9.69
N GLY A 91 -11.41 4.59 8.53
CA GLY A 91 -11.06 5.64 7.60
C GLY A 91 -12.08 5.81 6.49
N LYS A 92 -11.78 6.76 5.62
CA LYS A 92 -12.47 6.98 4.36
C LYS A 92 -11.46 7.09 3.23
N THR A 93 -11.87 6.69 2.03
CA THR A 93 -11.14 6.98 0.81
C THR A 93 -12.07 7.61 -0.20
N TRP A 94 -11.51 8.22 -1.23
CA TRP A 94 -12.32 8.85 -2.26
C TRP A 94 -12.99 7.79 -3.12
N HIS A 95 -14.19 8.13 -3.61
CA HIS A 95 -14.88 7.28 -4.56
C HIS A 95 -14.13 7.29 -5.89
N TRP A 96 -13.86 6.11 -6.47
CA TRP A 96 -13.12 5.95 -7.73
C TRP A 96 -13.79 6.57 -8.96
N ASN A 97 -14.95 7.15 -8.81
CA ASN A 97 -15.67 7.86 -9.86
C ASN A 97 -15.39 9.37 -9.74
N TRP A 98 -14.19 9.75 -10.10
CA TRP A 98 -13.66 11.11 -10.00
C TRP A 98 -14.33 12.05 -11.02
N GLY A 99 -15.55 12.41 -10.78
CA GLY A 99 -16.27 13.39 -11.60
C GLY A 99 -15.82 14.84 -11.37
N GLY A 100 -14.52 15.03 -11.14
CA GLY A 100 -13.90 16.20 -10.58
C GLY A 100 -13.86 17.46 -11.44
N LEU A 101 -12.74 18.17 -11.35
CA LEU A 101 -12.50 19.47 -11.97
C LEU A 101 -12.43 19.40 -13.50
N PHE A 102 -11.96 18.27 -14.04
CA PHE A 102 -11.76 18.07 -15.47
C PHE A 102 -13.02 17.47 -16.11
N LYS A 103 -13.55 18.12 -17.13
CA LYS A 103 -14.78 17.73 -17.82
C LYS A 103 -14.55 17.24 -19.25
N SER A 104 -13.36 17.51 -19.77
CA SER A 104 -12.98 17.16 -21.14
C SER A 104 -11.49 16.92 -21.25
N ILE A 105 -11.09 16.23 -22.33
CA ILE A 105 -9.66 16.07 -22.65
C ILE A 105 -8.98 17.43 -22.87
N ALA A 106 -9.69 18.44 -23.37
CA ALA A 106 -9.15 19.78 -23.55
C ALA A 106 -8.72 20.42 -22.22
N ASP A 107 -9.48 20.20 -21.15
CA ASP A 107 -9.13 20.67 -19.80
C ASP A 107 -7.84 19.98 -19.32
N VAL A 108 -7.72 18.69 -19.56
CA VAL A 108 -6.53 17.91 -19.21
C VAL A 108 -5.29 18.38 -19.96
N LEU A 109 -5.43 18.61 -21.28
CA LEU A 109 -4.33 19.08 -22.13
C LEU A 109 -3.83 20.48 -21.75
N ALA A 110 -4.73 21.30 -21.20
CA ALA A 110 -4.39 22.66 -20.72
C ALA A 110 -3.75 22.65 -19.31
N TYR A 111 -3.83 21.55 -18.59
CA TYR A 111 -3.34 21.46 -17.21
C TYR A 111 -1.82 21.39 -17.15
N ASP A 112 -1.26 22.09 -16.16
CA ASP A 112 0.18 22.03 -15.83
C ASP A 112 0.35 21.60 -14.35
N PRO A 113 0.80 20.38 -14.08
CA PRO A 113 1.05 19.92 -12.71
C PRO A 113 2.09 20.75 -11.96
N ALA A 114 3.04 21.38 -12.67
CA ALA A 114 4.10 22.17 -12.04
C ALA A 114 3.61 23.55 -11.59
N ALA A 115 2.56 24.12 -12.26
CA ALA A 115 2.00 25.42 -11.91
C ALA A 115 1.18 25.41 -10.60
N HIS A 116 0.87 24.22 -10.08
CA HIS A 116 -0.02 24.05 -8.94
C HIS A 116 0.54 23.06 -7.92
N PRO A 117 1.69 23.35 -7.30
CA PRO A 117 2.30 22.44 -6.31
C PRO A 117 1.39 22.20 -5.10
N ASP A 118 0.54 23.18 -4.78
CA ASP A 118 -0.39 23.11 -3.63
C ASP A 118 -1.75 22.54 -4.00
N GLN A 119 -2.07 22.41 -5.28
CA GLN A 119 -3.31 21.76 -5.66
C GLN A 119 -3.18 20.28 -5.23
N ARG A 120 -3.67 20.07 -4.07
CA ARG A 120 -4.20 18.83 -3.57
C ARG A 120 -5.26 18.44 -4.58
N GLY A 121 -4.76 17.87 -5.70
CA GLY A 121 -5.56 17.66 -6.87
C GLY A 121 -6.80 16.90 -6.48
N ALA A 122 -7.95 17.34 -6.92
CA ALA A 122 -9.22 16.66 -6.85
C ALA A 122 -9.39 15.68 -5.65
N GLY A 123 -9.00 16.11 -4.46
CA GLY A 123 -9.29 15.42 -3.22
C GLY A 123 -8.34 14.30 -2.82
N ILE A 124 -7.24 14.04 -3.51
CA ILE A 124 -6.41 12.94 -3.13
C ILE A 124 -5.00 13.34 -2.76
N VAL A 125 -4.75 12.95 -1.54
CA VAL A 125 -3.48 12.53 -0.98
C VAL A 125 -2.33 13.48 -1.27
N ALA A 126 -2.56 14.76 -1.08
CA ALA A 126 -1.47 15.61 -0.72
C ALA A 126 -1.36 15.61 0.81
N GLU A 127 -1.02 14.48 1.34
CA GLU A 127 -0.61 14.35 2.74
C GLU A 127 0.71 15.07 2.98
N LEU A 128 1.47 15.33 1.91
CA LEU A 128 2.78 15.97 1.95
C LEU A 128 2.73 17.38 1.37
N ASP A 129 3.52 18.26 1.92
CA ASP A 129 3.73 19.60 1.40
C ASP A 129 4.81 19.60 0.32
N TYR A 130 4.40 19.55 -0.94
CA TYR A 130 5.30 19.55 -2.10
C TYR A 130 5.96 20.91 -2.39
N SER A 131 5.67 21.96 -1.60
CA SER A 131 6.36 23.25 -1.68
C SER A 131 7.67 23.26 -0.88
N LEU A 132 7.87 22.28 0.00
CA LEU A 132 9.08 22.13 0.79
C LEU A 132 10.29 21.75 -0.07
N GLY A 133 11.47 22.14 0.41
CA GLY A 133 12.73 21.59 -0.07
C GLY A 133 12.95 20.15 0.40
N VAL A 134 13.88 19.45 -0.26
CA VAL A 134 14.18 18.05 0.08
C VAL A 134 14.57 17.87 1.55
N GLU A 135 15.37 18.79 2.11
CA GLU A 135 15.84 18.70 3.49
C GLU A 135 14.70 18.92 4.50
N ASP A 136 13.81 19.90 4.23
CA ASP A 136 12.70 20.20 5.12
C ASP A 136 11.68 19.06 5.09
N LEU A 137 11.38 18.51 3.90
CA LEU A 137 10.50 17.34 3.78
C LEU A 137 11.13 16.11 4.46
N ALA A 138 12.43 15.90 4.31
CA ALA A 138 13.12 14.81 4.99
C ALA A 138 13.04 14.92 6.52
N ALA A 139 13.21 16.13 7.06
CA ALA A 139 13.05 16.38 8.49
C ALA A 139 11.61 16.10 8.98
N GLN A 140 10.61 16.49 8.20
CA GLN A 140 9.21 16.17 8.50
C GLN A 140 8.99 14.65 8.50
N LEU A 141 9.37 13.94 7.45
CA LEU A 141 9.21 12.49 7.32
C LEU A 141 9.94 11.72 8.43
N GLN A 142 11.15 12.16 8.79
CA GLN A 142 11.89 11.58 9.93
C GLN A 142 11.15 11.79 11.25
N GLY A 143 10.62 13.00 11.50
CA GLY A 143 9.85 13.29 12.71
C GLY A 143 8.57 12.44 12.82
N GLU A 144 7.86 12.24 11.72
CA GLU A 144 6.67 11.37 11.66
C GLU A 144 7.05 9.90 11.91
N LEU A 145 8.14 9.43 11.29
CA LEU A 145 8.67 8.08 11.49
C LEU A 145 9.07 7.84 12.94
N ASP A 146 9.78 8.77 13.55
CA ASP A 146 10.21 8.68 14.95
C ASP A 146 9.02 8.65 15.91
N ALA A 147 8.02 9.48 15.67
CA ALA A 147 6.78 9.50 16.45
C ALA A 147 6.02 8.15 16.31
N SER A 148 5.89 7.64 15.10
CA SER A 148 5.25 6.33 14.85
C SER A 148 6.04 5.18 15.48
N ARG A 149 7.35 5.17 15.35
CA ARG A 149 8.24 4.19 16.04
C ARG A 149 8.10 4.27 17.56
N ALA A 150 8.06 5.47 18.13
CA ALA A 150 7.89 5.65 19.58
C ALA A 150 6.52 5.12 20.05
N ALA A 151 5.45 5.36 19.30
CA ALA A 151 4.11 4.87 19.62
C ALA A 151 4.01 3.35 19.47
N THR A 152 4.64 2.78 18.44
CA THR A 152 4.61 1.35 18.14
C THR A 152 5.55 0.54 19.03
N GLY A 153 6.73 1.09 19.36
CA GLY A 153 7.78 0.38 20.10
C GLY A 153 8.27 -0.86 19.34
N ASP A 154 8.64 -1.91 20.09
CA ASP A 154 9.12 -3.19 19.54
C ASP A 154 7.99 -4.14 19.09
N ARG A 155 6.72 -3.68 19.12
CA ARG A 155 5.56 -4.52 18.76
C ARG A 155 5.56 -4.91 17.30
N ALA A 156 5.97 -3.99 16.42
CA ALA A 156 6.02 -4.20 14.98
C ALA A 156 7.09 -3.30 14.33
N LEU A 157 7.44 -3.61 13.09
CA LEU A 157 8.23 -2.72 12.23
C LEU A 157 7.28 -1.69 11.61
N VAL A 158 7.60 -0.41 11.77
CA VAL A 158 6.91 0.68 11.07
C VAL A 158 7.47 0.78 9.66
N VAL A 159 6.59 0.67 8.67
CA VAL A 159 6.94 0.79 7.25
C VAL A 159 6.08 1.90 6.64
N PRO A 160 6.65 3.08 6.42
CA PRO A 160 5.94 4.16 5.75
C PRO A 160 5.75 3.87 4.26
N GLY A 161 4.79 4.53 3.65
CA GLY A 161 4.46 4.37 2.24
C GLY A 161 4.25 5.69 1.52
N TYR A 162 4.35 5.62 0.21
CA TYR A 162 3.96 6.69 -0.69
C TYR A 162 2.96 6.18 -1.72
N TYR A 163 1.71 6.65 -1.63
CA TYR A 163 0.58 6.09 -2.37
C TYR A 163 0.61 6.45 -3.86
N ASN A 164 1.10 7.64 -4.22
CA ASN A 164 1.06 8.14 -5.60
C ASN A 164 2.46 8.16 -6.22
N THR A 165 3.03 7.00 -6.52
CA THR A 165 4.39 6.96 -7.09
C THR A 165 4.47 7.73 -8.40
N LEU A 166 3.64 7.41 -9.40
CA LEU A 166 3.52 8.21 -10.63
C LEU A 166 2.21 7.95 -11.39
N PHE A 167 1.86 6.68 -11.61
CA PHE A 167 0.68 6.29 -12.39
C PHE A 167 -0.62 6.77 -11.76
N MET A 168 -0.69 6.73 -10.44
CA MET A 168 -1.85 7.19 -9.68
C MET A 168 -2.06 8.70 -9.78
N TRP A 169 -1.05 9.51 -10.00
CA TRP A 169 -1.19 10.96 -10.09
C TRP A 169 -2.19 11.41 -11.17
N PRO A 170 -1.98 11.09 -12.46
CA PRO A 170 -2.96 11.45 -13.49
C PRO A 170 -4.29 10.71 -13.34
N LEU A 171 -4.26 9.45 -12.90
CA LEU A 171 -5.48 8.69 -12.65
C LEU A 171 -6.38 9.38 -11.62
N LEU A 172 -5.83 9.76 -10.49
CA LEU A 172 -6.57 10.40 -9.41
C LEU A 172 -6.94 11.85 -9.72
N THR A 173 -6.16 12.54 -10.55
CA THR A 173 -6.40 13.92 -10.94
C THR A 173 -7.50 14.03 -12.02
N PHE A 174 -7.48 13.15 -13.02
CA PHE A 174 -8.35 13.26 -14.20
C PHE A 174 -9.50 12.26 -14.22
N GLY A 175 -9.39 11.16 -13.47
CA GLY A 175 -10.30 10.02 -13.51
C GLY A 175 -9.97 9.05 -14.63
N TRP A 176 -10.56 7.84 -14.54
CA TRP A 176 -10.27 6.73 -15.45
C TRP A 176 -10.47 7.08 -16.93
N GLU A 177 -11.62 7.66 -17.28
CA GLU A 177 -11.96 7.91 -18.68
C GLU A 177 -10.95 8.83 -19.36
N LEU A 178 -10.71 9.99 -18.77
CA LEU A 178 -9.79 10.99 -19.32
C LEU A 178 -8.33 10.52 -19.28
N PHE A 179 -7.94 9.78 -18.22
CA PHE A 179 -6.59 9.23 -18.14
C PHE A 179 -6.33 8.16 -19.20
N LEU A 180 -7.28 7.25 -19.44
CA LEU A 180 -7.15 6.22 -20.48
C LEU A 180 -7.14 6.84 -21.88
N GLU A 181 -8.01 7.82 -22.15
CA GLU A 181 -8.02 8.57 -23.41
C GLU A 181 -6.67 9.29 -23.63
N LEU A 182 -6.20 10.01 -22.62
CA LEU A 182 -4.91 10.71 -22.63
C LEU A 182 -3.75 9.74 -22.95
N GLY A 183 -3.67 8.63 -22.24
CA GLY A 183 -2.60 7.65 -22.40
C GLY A 183 -2.64 6.90 -23.73
N ALA A 184 -3.82 6.72 -24.33
CA ALA A 184 -3.98 6.02 -25.59
C ALA A 184 -3.80 6.93 -26.82
N LEU A 185 -4.25 8.19 -26.76
CA LEU A 185 -4.38 9.05 -27.93
C LEU A 185 -3.46 10.30 -27.91
N HIS A 186 -2.95 10.70 -26.75
CA HIS A 186 -2.21 11.96 -26.57
C HIS A 186 -0.82 11.73 -25.98
N LYS A 187 0.02 11.04 -26.76
CA LYS A 187 1.32 10.52 -26.31
C LYS A 187 2.30 11.58 -25.81
N GLU A 188 2.38 12.72 -26.48
CA GLU A 188 3.30 13.77 -26.08
C GLU A 188 2.79 14.54 -24.86
N GLU A 189 1.49 14.72 -24.78
CA GLU A 189 0.85 15.41 -23.65
C GLU A 189 0.92 14.59 -22.38
N ILE A 190 0.71 13.26 -22.46
CA ILE A 190 0.88 12.39 -21.28
C ILE A 190 2.33 12.42 -20.78
N ARG A 191 3.33 12.45 -21.68
CA ARG A 191 4.73 12.61 -21.27
C ARG A 191 4.97 13.90 -20.50
N ARG A 192 4.44 15.01 -21.01
CA ARG A 192 4.55 16.32 -20.35
C ARG A 192 3.92 16.30 -18.96
N LEU A 193 2.72 15.74 -18.86
CA LEU A 193 1.98 15.67 -17.58
C LEU A 193 2.68 14.74 -16.59
N LEU A 194 3.14 13.57 -17.03
CA LEU A 194 3.90 12.66 -16.18
C LEU A 194 5.20 13.30 -15.68
N ALA A 195 5.91 14.05 -16.53
CA ALA A 195 7.12 14.77 -16.11
C ALA A 195 6.81 15.83 -15.02
N GLY A 196 5.67 16.52 -15.12
CA GLY A 196 5.23 17.47 -14.10
C GLY A 196 4.88 16.78 -12.77
N PHE A 197 4.15 15.68 -12.81
CA PHE A 197 3.85 14.87 -11.60
C PHE A 197 5.12 14.22 -11.02
N ALA A 198 6.02 13.76 -11.87
CA ALA A 198 7.27 13.13 -11.45
C ALA A 198 8.15 14.05 -10.58
N ALA A 199 8.04 15.37 -10.74
CA ALA A 199 8.76 16.31 -9.88
C ALA A 199 8.37 16.18 -8.40
N ARG A 200 7.08 15.93 -8.12
CA ARG A 200 6.57 15.69 -6.76
C ARG A 200 7.11 14.39 -6.17
N SER A 201 6.99 13.31 -6.92
CA SER A 201 7.46 12.00 -6.48
C SER A 201 8.98 11.96 -6.30
N ARG A 202 9.74 12.61 -7.19
CA ARG A 202 11.19 12.78 -7.05
C ARG A 202 11.56 13.44 -5.73
N LEU A 203 10.87 14.53 -5.37
CA LEU A 203 11.07 15.21 -4.08
C LEU A 203 10.88 14.25 -2.90
N VAL A 204 9.79 13.46 -2.92
CA VAL A 204 9.48 12.51 -1.85
C VAL A 204 10.54 11.41 -1.71
N PHE A 205 10.94 10.78 -2.82
CA PHE A 205 11.95 9.72 -2.77
C PHE A 205 13.35 10.25 -2.41
N GLN A 206 13.69 11.47 -2.81
CA GLN A 206 14.91 12.15 -2.36
C GLN A 206 14.86 12.47 -0.86
N ALA A 207 13.71 12.86 -0.33
CA ALA A 207 13.53 13.12 1.09
C ALA A 207 13.64 11.81 1.90
N TRP A 208 12.97 10.73 1.50
CA TRP A 208 13.13 9.42 2.15
C TRP A 208 14.58 8.94 2.17
N ALA A 209 15.35 9.17 1.12
CA ALA A 209 16.76 8.80 1.06
C ALA A 209 17.64 9.49 2.12
N ARG A 210 17.13 10.52 2.82
CA ARG A 210 17.80 11.27 3.90
C ARG A 210 17.32 10.89 5.30
N THR A 211 16.40 9.94 5.39
CA THR A 211 15.90 9.40 6.66
C THR A 211 16.64 8.12 7.04
N ASP A 212 16.40 7.63 8.25
CA ASP A 212 16.94 6.35 8.71
C ASP A 212 15.95 5.18 8.59
N VAL A 213 14.94 5.33 7.71
CA VAL A 213 13.98 4.27 7.44
C VAL A 213 14.64 3.04 6.83
N GLU A 214 14.23 1.85 7.20
CA GLU A 214 14.82 0.61 6.68
C GLU A 214 14.16 0.14 5.39
N VAL A 215 12.85 0.39 5.26
CA VAL A 215 12.03 -0.03 4.12
C VAL A 215 10.88 0.94 3.94
N ILE A 216 10.55 1.23 2.68
CA ILE A 216 9.38 2.02 2.28
C ILE A 216 8.52 1.23 1.31
N THR A 217 7.23 1.55 1.26
CA THR A 217 6.35 1.09 0.19
C THR A 217 6.15 2.20 -0.84
N SER A 218 6.13 1.79 -2.11
CA SER A 218 5.90 2.65 -3.28
C SER A 218 4.68 2.10 -4.01
N HIS A 219 3.57 2.85 -4.03
CA HIS A 219 2.30 2.34 -4.50
C HIS A 219 1.85 3.03 -5.79
N ASP A 220 1.47 2.21 -6.78
CA ASP A 220 0.78 2.62 -8.00
C ASP A 220 -0.04 1.45 -8.56
N ASP A 221 -1.35 1.64 -8.76
CA ASP A 221 -2.23 0.60 -9.30
C ASP A 221 -2.12 0.53 -10.83
N ILE A 222 -0.98 0.00 -11.29
CA ILE A 222 -0.71 -0.19 -12.73
C ILE A 222 -1.39 -1.43 -13.30
N CYS A 223 -1.94 -2.28 -12.46
CA CYS A 223 -2.59 -3.52 -12.83
C CYS A 223 -4.04 -3.58 -12.32
N PHE A 224 -4.81 -4.48 -12.92
CA PHE A 224 -6.12 -4.91 -12.48
C PHE A 224 -6.19 -6.45 -12.56
N ARG A 225 -7.34 -7.04 -12.26
CA ARG A 225 -7.49 -8.50 -12.19
C ARG A 225 -6.90 -9.27 -13.38
N ALA A 226 -6.99 -8.74 -14.60
CA ALA A 226 -6.56 -9.44 -15.81
C ALA A 226 -5.10 -9.12 -16.24
N GLY A 227 -4.42 -8.18 -15.57
CA GLY A 227 -3.08 -7.74 -15.91
C GLY A 227 -2.93 -6.21 -15.92
N PRO A 228 -1.92 -5.67 -16.61
CA PRO A 228 -1.66 -4.24 -16.59
C PRO A 228 -2.73 -3.41 -17.32
N VAL A 229 -2.97 -2.19 -16.83
CA VAL A 229 -3.95 -1.23 -17.38
C VAL A 229 -3.52 -0.77 -18.78
N PHE A 230 -2.26 -0.40 -18.94
CA PHE A 230 -1.63 -0.16 -20.24
C PHE A 230 -0.69 -1.31 -20.57
N SER A 231 -0.38 -1.49 -21.85
CA SER A 231 0.54 -2.57 -22.27
C SER A 231 1.91 -2.44 -21.56
N PRO A 232 2.61 -3.57 -21.32
CA PRO A 232 3.98 -3.51 -20.78
C PRO A 232 4.92 -2.63 -21.60
N ALA A 233 4.76 -2.56 -22.91
CA ALA A 233 5.53 -1.68 -23.78
C ALA A 233 5.30 -0.19 -23.46
N TRP A 234 4.03 0.18 -23.24
CA TRP A 234 3.67 1.54 -22.84
C TRP A 234 4.25 1.89 -21.45
N LEU A 235 4.15 0.96 -20.50
CA LEU A 235 4.71 1.16 -19.15
C LEU A 235 6.23 1.32 -19.17
N ARG A 236 6.95 0.53 -20.01
CA ARG A 236 8.40 0.67 -20.22
C ARG A 236 8.80 2.02 -20.80
N GLU A 237 7.95 2.59 -21.63
CA GLU A 237 8.22 3.89 -22.24
C GLU A 237 7.86 5.07 -21.34
N MET A 238 6.74 4.97 -20.59
CA MET A 238 6.13 6.12 -19.94
C MET A 238 6.34 6.16 -18.42
N ILE A 239 6.47 5.00 -17.76
CA ILE A 239 6.46 4.91 -16.31
C ILE A 239 7.78 4.40 -15.74
N TYR A 240 8.30 3.28 -16.22
CA TYR A 240 9.43 2.60 -15.60
C TYR A 240 10.73 3.41 -15.55
N PRO A 241 11.07 4.30 -16.50
CA PRO A 241 12.23 5.17 -16.36
C PRO A 241 12.18 6.07 -15.12
N TYR A 242 10.97 6.49 -14.72
CA TYR A 242 10.78 7.24 -13.50
C TYR A 242 10.87 6.37 -12.24
N TYR A 243 10.35 5.14 -12.26
CA TYR A 243 10.50 4.21 -11.14
C TYR A 243 11.97 3.90 -10.88
N GLU A 244 12.73 3.62 -11.93
CA GLU A 244 14.19 3.40 -11.83
C GLU A 244 14.89 4.61 -11.20
N GLU A 245 14.55 5.82 -11.64
CA GLU A 245 15.06 7.06 -11.06
C GLU A 245 14.66 7.17 -9.59
N PHE A 246 13.37 7.10 -9.27
CA PHE A 246 12.86 7.35 -7.93
C PHE A 246 13.43 6.36 -6.90
N TRP A 247 13.42 5.09 -7.23
CA TRP A 247 13.92 4.05 -6.32
C TRP A 247 15.44 4.02 -6.22
N SER A 248 16.17 4.65 -7.16
CA SER A 248 17.63 4.78 -7.05
C SER A 248 18.05 5.59 -5.82
N TYR A 249 17.27 6.61 -5.41
CA TYR A 249 17.58 7.44 -4.25
C TYR A 249 17.58 6.66 -2.93
N PRO A 250 16.47 6.05 -2.50
CA PRO A 250 16.44 5.27 -1.25
C PRO A 250 17.41 4.08 -1.30
N ARG A 251 17.53 3.39 -2.42
CA ARG A 251 18.46 2.28 -2.57
C ARG A 251 19.93 2.69 -2.38
N ALA A 252 20.31 3.85 -2.88
CA ALA A 252 21.67 4.38 -2.65
C ALA A 252 21.96 4.62 -1.16
N SER A 253 20.93 4.83 -0.34
CA SER A 253 21.02 4.96 1.12
C SER A 253 20.81 3.63 1.86
N GLY A 254 20.68 2.50 1.15
CA GLY A 254 20.47 1.18 1.74
C GLY A 254 19.02 0.88 2.16
N ILE A 255 18.08 1.75 1.78
CA ILE A 255 16.66 1.62 2.09
C ILE A 255 16.03 0.67 1.06
N LYS A 256 15.26 -0.31 1.54
CA LYS A 256 14.52 -1.25 0.71
C LYS A 256 13.23 -0.63 0.17
N VAL A 257 12.86 -1.00 -1.06
CA VAL A 257 11.63 -0.54 -1.71
C VAL A 257 10.73 -1.74 -2.03
N VAL A 258 9.53 -1.74 -1.46
CA VAL A 258 8.48 -2.72 -1.81
C VAL A 258 7.43 -2.01 -2.65
N PHE A 259 7.29 -2.45 -3.90
CA PHE A 259 6.27 -1.91 -4.80
C PHE A 259 4.91 -2.54 -4.50
N ILE A 260 3.87 -1.72 -4.47
CA ILE A 260 2.48 -2.16 -4.28
C ILE A 260 1.66 -1.83 -5.53
N SER A 261 0.91 -2.81 -6.00
CA SER A 261 -0.12 -2.63 -7.04
C SER A 261 -1.23 -3.63 -6.84
N ASP A 262 -2.45 -3.20 -6.99
CA ASP A 262 -3.59 -4.11 -7.11
C ASP A 262 -3.47 -4.99 -8.36
N GLY A 263 -4.26 -6.07 -8.38
CA GLY A 263 -4.46 -6.92 -9.55
C GLY A 263 -3.42 -8.00 -9.78
N ASN A 264 -3.19 -8.34 -11.04
CA ASN A 264 -2.26 -9.36 -11.49
C ASN A 264 -0.99 -8.74 -12.07
N VAL A 265 0.12 -8.94 -11.40
CA VAL A 265 1.43 -8.36 -11.79
C VAL A 265 2.32 -9.30 -12.61
N ASP A 266 1.84 -10.48 -13.02
CA ASP A 266 2.66 -11.50 -13.72
C ASP A 266 3.41 -10.96 -14.94
N GLN A 267 2.78 -10.03 -15.69
CA GLN A 267 3.34 -9.48 -16.91
C GLN A 267 4.31 -8.31 -16.69
N VAL A 268 4.35 -7.76 -15.48
CA VAL A 268 5.10 -6.53 -15.17
C VAL A 268 6.15 -6.72 -14.07
N ALA A 269 6.07 -7.79 -13.31
CA ALA A 269 6.94 -8.00 -12.14
C ALA A 269 8.43 -8.01 -12.48
N ASP A 270 8.83 -8.61 -13.60
CA ASP A 270 10.24 -8.62 -14.05
C ASP A 270 10.76 -7.20 -14.31
N ASP A 271 9.95 -6.37 -14.96
CA ASP A 271 10.29 -4.96 -15.22
C ASP A 271 10.34 -4.15 -13.91
N ILE A 272 9.41 -4.38 -12.98
CA ILE A 272 9.39 -3.73 -11.67
C ILE A 272 10.66 -4.07 -10.86
N PHE A 273 11.07 -5.32 -10.85
CA PHE A 273 12.32 -5.71 -10.23
C PHE A 273 13.55 -5.14 -10.94
N ALA A 274 13.51 -5.03 -12.27
CA ALA A 274 14.58 -4.40 -13.06
C ALA A 274 14.70 -2.90 -12.73
N CYS A 275 13.60 -2.18 -12.47
CA CYS A 275 13.61 -0.80 -11.99
C CYS A 275 14.22 -0.65 -10.58
N GLY A 276 14.35 -1.76 -9.85
CA GLY A 276 15.05 -1.77 -8.57
C GLY A 276 14.17 -2.02 -7.34
N ALA A 277 12.93 -2.45 -7.49
CA ALA A 277 12.15 -2.90 -6.35
C ALA A 277 12.80 -4.11 -5.66
N ASP A 278 12.83 -4.09 -4.33
CA ASP A 278 13.29 -5.20 -3.50
C ASP A 278 12.15 -6.21 -3.23
N GLY A 279 10.91 -5.81 -3.46
CA GLY A 279 9.75 -6.66 -3.28
C GLY A 279 8.51 -6.16 -3.99
N ILE A 280 7.49 -7.03 -4.04
CA ILE A 280 6.16 -6.72 -4.57
C ILE A 280 5.10 -7.15 -3.56
N ALA A 281 4.12 -6.28 -3.33
CA ALA A 281 2.85 -6.58 -2.70
C ALA A 281 1.73 -6.46 -3.74
N SER A 282 0.89 -7.49 -3.87
CA SER A 282 -0.21 -7.50 -4.84
C SER A 282 -1.29 -8.52 -4.45
N GLU A 283 -2.28 -8.68 -5.30
CA GLU A 283 -3.42 -9.54 -5.06
C GLU A 283 -3.19 -11.02 -5.45
N PRO A 284 -4.02 -11.96 -4.97
CA PRO A 284 -3.91 -13.39 -5.25
C PRO A 284 -4.24 -13.80 -6.69
N TYR A 285 -4.40 -12.84 -7.60
CA TYR A 285 -4.47 -13.08 -9.05
C TYR A 285 -3.10 -13.37 -9.67
N THR A 286 -2.04 -12.98 -8.99
CA THR A 286 -0.64 -13.19 -9.38
C THR A 286 -0.23 -14.65 -9.15
N ASN A 287 0.55 -15.20 -10.07
CA ASN A 287 1.14 -16.53 -9.91
C ASN A 287 2.38 -16.46 -9.01
N TRP A 288 2.15 -16.37 -7.70
CA TRP A 288 3.18 -16.19 -6.69
C TRP A 288 4.25 -17.31 -6.69
N GLU A 289 3.86 -18.56 -6.96
CA GLU A 289 4.82 -19.68 -7.05
C GLU A 289 5.81 -19.47 -8.19
N GLU A 290 5.34 -19.10 -9.36
CA GLU A 290 6.20 -18.85 -10.52
C GLU A 290 7.03 -17.58 -10.32
N LEU A 291 6.45 -16.55 -9.72
CA LEU A 291 7.17 -15.31 -9.43
C LEU A 291 8.33 -15.56 -8.44
N ALA A 292 8.08 -16.28 -7.36
CA ALA A 292 9.09 -16.62 -6.37
C ALA A 292 10.18 -17.56 -6.93
N ARG A 293 9.82 -18.46 -7.85
CA ARG A 293 10.77 -19.32 -8.52
C ARG A 293 11.74 -18.53 -9.41
N ARG A 294 11.26 -17.47 -10.08
CA ARG A 294 12.08 -16.58 -10.92
C ARG A 294 12.89 -15.59 -10.09
N HIS A 295 12.36 -15.16 -8.97
CA HIS A 295 12.93 -14.12 -8.12
C HIS A 295 13.00 -14.55 -6.65
N PRO A 296 13.82 -15.58 -6.31
CA PRO A 296 13.87 -16.13 -4.96
C PRO A 296 14.51 -15.20 -3.92
N ASP A 297 15.15 -14.13 -4.40
CA ASP A 297 15.83 -13.08 -3.62
C ASP A 297 14.93 -11.82 -3.39
N LYS A 298 13.65 -11.92 -3.67
CA LYS A 298 12.72 -10.79 -3.55
C LYS A 298 11.70 -10.97 -2.42
N ILE A 299 11.24 -9.85 -1.87
CA ILE A 299 10.17 -9.80 -0.88
C ILE A 299 8.82 -9.97 -1.59
N MET A 300 7.93 -10.80 -1.03
CA MET A 300 6.64 -11.13 -1.63
C MET A 300 5.51 -11.10 -0.61
N LEU A 301 4.43 -10.36 -0.95
CA LEU A 301 3.24 -10.19 -0.13
C LEU A 301 1.97 -10.30 -1.01
N GLY A 302 0.92 -11.01 -0.53
CA GLY A 302 -0.38 -10.95 -1.18
C GLY A 302 -0.95 -12.26 -1.71
N ASP A 303 -0.38 -13.39 -1.33
CA ASP A 303 -0.87 -14.73 -1.71
C ASP A 303 -2.20 -15.12 -1.02
N GLY A 304 -2.57 -14.50 0.09
CA GLY A 304 -3.83 -14.70 0.77
C GLY A 304 -4.99 -14.04 0.02
N ASP A 305 -6.15 -14.70 -0.01
CA ASP A 305 -7.34 -14.23 -0.69
C ASP A 305 -8.43 -13.84 0.31
N SER A 306 -8.67 -12.54 0.49
CA SER A 306 -9.70 -12.03 1.40
C SER A 306 -11.12 -12.49 1.01
N ARG A 307 -11.36 -12.85 -0.27
CA ARG A 307 -12.64 -13.41 -0.71
C ARG A 307 -12.94 -14.77 -0.08
N VAL A 308 -11.91 -15.58 0.22
CA VAL A 308 -12.06 -16.84 0.96
C VAL A 308 -12.64 -16.56 2.34
N LEU A 309 -12.17 -15.51 2.99
CA LEU A 309 -12.67 -15.09 4.31
C LEU A 309 -14.09 -14.54 4.23
N ALA A 310 -14.45 -13.87 3.13
CA ALA A 310 -15.79 -13.31 2.93
C ALA A 310 -16.89 -14.39 2.82
N PHE A 311 -16.55 -15.63 2.45
CA PHE A 311 -17.50 -16.74 2.42
C PHE A 311 -17.80 -17.35 3.80
N ASN A 312 -17.08 -16.93 4.84
CA ASN A 312 -17.22 -17.44 6.21
C ASN A 312 -17.10 -18.98 6.32
N ASP A 313 -16.23 -19.58 5.51
CA ASP A 313 -15.89 -20.98 5.54
C ASP A 313 -14.55 -21.16 6.28
N ARG A 314 -14.63 -21.71 7.49
CA ARG A 314 -13.47 -21.91 8.35
C ARG A 314 -12.45 -22.88 7.76
N ASP A 315 -12.92 -23.96 7.15
CA ASP A 315 -12.03 -24.99 6.61
C ASP A 315 -11.29 -24.46 5.38
N ALA A 316 -11.98 -23.66 4.53
CA ALA A 316 -11.38 -22.96 3.40
C ALA A 316 -10.33 -21.93 3.85
N ALA A 317 -10.64 -21.15 4.90
CA ALA A 317 -9.69 -20.20 5.49
C ALA A 317 -8.44 -20.90 6.04
N GLU A 318 -8.60 -22.01 6.79
CA GLU A 318 -7.48 -22.80 7.31
C GLU A 318 -6.66 -23.45 6.17
N ALA A 319 -7.30 -23.95 5.13
CA ALA A 319 -6.63 -24.51 3.96
C ALA A 319 -5.80 -23.44 3.22
N MET A 320 -6.32 -22.23 3.04
CA MET A 320 -5.59 -21.10 2.48
C MET A 320 -4.35 -20.78 3.29
N VAL A 321 -4.48 -20.59 4.61
CA VAL A 321 -3.33 -20.29 5.47
C VAL A 321 -2.28 -21.39 5.47
N ARG A 322 -2.69 -22.67 5.43
CA ARG A 322 -1.77 -23.81 5.33
C ARG A 322 -0.95 -23.77 4.03
N ARG A 323 -1.59 -23.41 2.90
CA ARG A 323 -0.92 -23.20 1.62
C ARG A 323 0.07 -22.04 1.71
N MET A 324 -0.35 -20.89 2.23
CA MET A 324 0.51 -19.72 2.47
C MET A 324 1.73 -20.06 3.33
N ALA A 325 1.52 -20.80 4.40
CA ALA A 325 2.61 -21.25 5.28
C ALA A 325 3.57 -22.21 4.57
N SER A 326 3.05 -23.14 3.76
CA SER A 326 3.89 -24.02 2.94
C SER A 326 4.74 -23.24 1.93
N PHE A 327 4.17 -22.21 1.33
CA PHE A 327 4.87 -21.30 0.43
C PHE A 327 5.98 -20.53 1.17
N GLY A 328 5.65 -19.88 2.27
CA GLY A 328 6.59 -19.05 3.03
C GLY A 328 7.75 -19.81 3.68
N LYS A 329 7.59 -21.14 3.91
CA LYS A 329 8.71 -22.01 4.36
C LYS A 329 9.74 -22.28 3.28
N ARG A 330 9.36 -22.14 2.02
CA ARG A 330 10.26 -22.38 0.87
C ARG A 330 10.96 -21.09 0.41
N TYR A 331 10.33 -19.94 0.60
CA TYR A 331 10.82 -18.66 0.07
C TYR A 331 11.13 -17.67 1.20
N PRO A 332 12.41 -17.32 1.40
CA PRO A 332 12.85 -16.52 2.55
C PRO A 332 12.33 -15.07 2.54
N GLY A 333 11.93 -14.54 1.40
CA GLY A 333 11.34 -13.17 1.28
C GLY A 333 9.83 -13.11 1.48
N TYR A 334 9.15 -14.24 1.71
CA TYR A 334 7.69 -14.24 1.81
C TYR A 334 7.19 -13.78 3.18
N PHE A 335 6.20 -12.89 3.18
CA PHE A 335 5.40 -12.49 4.34
C PHE A 335 3.97 -13.01 4.19
N MET A 336 3.37 -13.46 5.26
CA MET A 336 1.94 -13.76 5.26
C MET A 336 1.16 -12.46 5.14
N CYS A 337 0.32 -12.39 4.12
CA CYS A 337 -0.49 -11.23 3.81
C CYS A 337 -1.71 -11.65 2.97
N CYS A 338 -2.89 -11.17 3.32
CA CYS A 338 -4.00 -11.16 2.38
C CYS A 338 -3.76 -10.07 1.35
N GLY A 339 -3.78 -10.43 0.08
CA GLY A 339 -3.65 -9.48 -1.01
C GLY A 339 -4.70 -8.39 -0.95
N ASN A 340 -4.32 -7.17 -1.24
CA ASN A 340 -5.04 -5.93 -1.05
C ASN A 340 -5.19 -5.63 0.45
N HIS A 341 -6.17 -6.18 1.15
CA HIS A 341 -6.29 -6.00 2.58
C HIS A 341 -7.35 -6.88 3.28
N LEU A 342 -7.41 -6.81 4.60
CA LEU A 342 -8.50 -7.35 5.40
C LEU A 342 -9.54 -6.24 5.64
N PRO A 343 -10.58 -6.13 4.78
CA PRO A 343 -11.48 -4.99 4.79
C PRO A 343 -12.56 -5.07 5.90
N TRP A 344 -13.17 -3.93 6.15
CA TRP A 344 -14.22 -3.75 7.15
C TRP A 344 -15.46 -4.65 6.97
N ASN A 345 -15.73 -5.12 5.77
CA ASN A 345 -16.90 -5.94 5.43
C ASN A 345 -16.69 -7.45 5.61
N LEU A 346 -15.51 -7.88 6.06
CA LEU A 346 -15.31 -9.24 6.54
C LEU A 346 -15.89 -9.40 7.94
N THR A 347 -16.40 -10.59 8.26
CA THR A 347 -16.80 -10.86 9.64
C THR A 347 -15.57 -10.94 10.55
N ALA A 348 -15.70 -10.40 11.75
CA ALA A 348 -14.64 -10.48 12.75
C ALA A 348 -14.22 -11.94 13.05
N GLU A 349 -15.17 -12.86 12.98
CA GLU A 349 -14.95 -14.28 13.21
C GLU A 349 -14.08 -14.91 12.11
N SER A 350 -14.31 -14.60 10.83
CA SER A 350 -13.50 -15.13 9.74
C SER A 350 -12.04 -14.65 9.80
N ILE A 351 -11.83 -13.40 10.21
CA ILE A 351 -10.49 -12.85 10.44
C ILE A 351 -9.83 -13.55 11.64
N GLN A 352 -10.60 -13.85 12.70
CA GLN A 352 -10.09 -14.59 13.84
C GLN A 352 -9.59 -16.00 13.44
N TRP A 353 -10.32 -16.70 12.58
CA TRP A 353 -9.88 -18.01 12.05
C TRP A 353 -8.59 -17.89 11.26
N TYR A 354 -8.45 -16.85 10.43
CA TYR A 354 -7.25 -16.59 9.67
C TYR A 354 -6.02 -16.41 10.57
N PHE A 355 -6.11 -15.56 11.61
CA PHE A 355 -5.00 -15.37 12.53
C PHE A 355 -4.71 -16.60 13.40
N ALA A 356 -5.74 -17.31 13.84
CA ALA A 356 -5.56 -18.56 14.60
C ALA A 356 -4.86 -19.65 13.76
N ALA A 357 -5.23 -19.77 12.48
CA ALA A 357 -4.53 -20.68 11.56
C ALA A 357 -3.09 -20.23 11.30
N SER A 358 -2.85 -18.92 11.19
CA SER A 358 -1.49 -18.36 11.04
C SER A 358 -0.60 -18.70 12.24
N GLU A 359 -1.11 -18.58 13.47
CA GLU A 359 -0.37 -18.99 14.67
C GLU A 359 0.01 -20.48 14.62
N LYS A 360 -0.89 -21.32 14.12
CA LYS A 360 -0.71 -22.76 14.04
C LYS A 360 0.32 -23.19 13.00
N TYR A 361 0.32 -22.56 11.81
CA TYR A 361 1.07 -23.04 10.65
C TYR A 361 2.32 -22.24 10.29
N ALA A 362 2.43 -20.96 10.73
CA ALA A 362 3.53 -20.09 10.32
C ALA A 362 4.91 -20.45 10.93
N ARG A 363 4.99 -21.31 11.94
CA ARG A 363 6.27 -21.73 12.53
C ARG A 363 7.12 -22.49 11.51
N ILE A 364 8.41 -22.18 11.45
CA ILE A 364 9.40 -22.78 10.54
C ILE A 364 10.15 -23.89 11.28
#